data_6c628f15368dee56bde6f2990bbde6b5
#
_entry.id   6c628f15368dee56bde6f2990bbde6b5
#
_cell.length_a   1.000
_cell.length_b   1.000
_cell.length_c   1.000
_cell.angle_alpha   90.00
_cell.angle_beta   90.00
_cell.angle_gamma   90.00
#
_symmetry.space_group_name_H-M   'P 1'
#
loop_
_entity.id
_entity.type
_entity.pdbx_description
1 polymer ?
#
loop_
_entity_poly.entity_id
_entity_poly.type
_entity_poly.pdbx_seq_one_letter_code
_entity_poly.pdbx_strand_id
1 'polypeptide(L)' 'PNVNVVEEMADMIAASRSYQMQVEIMNTAKQMLQRTLTLGQ' A
#
# COMPACT_ATOMS: atom_id res chain seq x y z
N PRO A 1 -26.44 -12.91 12.06
CA PRO A 1 -25.34 -12.09 12.21
C PRO A 1 -24.24 -12.72 12.89
N ASN A 2 -23.27 -12.75 12.17
CA ASN A 2 -22.12 -13.46 12.55
C ASN A 2 -21.01 -12.52 12.84
N VAL A 3 -20.52 -12.61 14.06
CA VAL A 3 -19.34 -11.88 14.45
C VAL A 3 -18.20 -12.24 13.52
N ASN A 4 -18.19 -13.48 13.04
CA ASN A 4 -17.14 -13.92 12.13
C ASN A 4 -17.16 -13.16 10.82
N VAL A 5 -18.35 -12.85 10.30
CA VAL A 5 -18.44 -12.10 9.06
C VAL A 5 -17.88 -10.71 9.24
N VAL A 6 -18.21 -10.07 10.37
CA VAL A 6 -17.74 -8.73 10.64
C VAL A 6 -16.21 -8.73 10.79
N GLU A 7 -15.70 -9.73 11.49
CA GLU A 7 -14.25 -9.84 11.68
C GLU A 7 -13.56 -10.05 10.35
N GLU A 8 -14.13 -10.89 9.51
CA GLU A 8 -13.52 -11.15 8.21
C GLU A 8 -13.51 -9.91 7.34
N MET A 9 -14.62 -9.16 7.38
CA MET A 9 -14.67 -7.91 6.63
C MET A 9 -13.65 -6.91 7.14
N ALA A 10 -13.50 -6.81 8.43
CA ALA A 10 -12.51 -5.92 9.02
C ALA A 10 -11.12 -6.33 8.61
N ASP A 11 -10.86 -7.64 8.60
CA ASP A 11 -9.56 -8.16 8.20
C ASP A 11 -9.30 -7.87 6.73
N MET A 12 -10.33 -8.02 5.90
CA MET A 12 -10.18 -7.73 4.48
C MET A 12 -9.87 -6.26 4.24
N ILE A 13 -10.56 -5.39 4.95
CA ILE A 13 -10.31 -3.96 4.80
C ILE A 13 -8.91 -3.62 5.26
N ALA A 14 -8.48 -4.18 6.39
CA ALA A 14 -7.14 -3.94 6.89
C ALA A 14 -6.08 -4.43 5.91
N ALA A 15 -6.29 -5.61 5.36
CA ALA A 15 -5.35 -6.16 4.39
C ALA A 15 -5.31 -5.32 3.12
N SER A 16 -6.48 -4.86 2.67
CA SER A 16 -6.56 -4.02 1.48
C SER A 16 -5.83 -2.71 1.68
N ARG A 17 -6.01 -2.09 2.84
CA ARG A 17 -5.33 -0.83 3.14
C ARG A 17 -3.83 -1.04 3.26
N SER A 18 -3.42 -2.14 3.85
CA SER A 18 -2.00 -2.45 3.96
C SER A 18 -1.38 -2.62 2.58
N TYR A 19 -2.10 -3.30 1.70
CA TYR A 19 -1.65 -3.50 0.33
C TYR A 19 -1.52 -2.17 -0.39
N GLN A 20 -2.53 -1.31 -0.24
CA GLN A 20 -2.50 -0.01 -0.88
C GLN A 20 -1.35 0.84 -0.35
N MET A 21 -1.09 0.76 0.93
CA MET A 21 0.01 1.49 1.53
C MET A 21 1.35 1.03 0.95
N GLN A 22 1.50 -0.28 0.79
CA GLN A 22 2.72 -0.81 0.22
C GLN A 22 2.91 -0.37 -1.23
N VAL A 23 1.83 -0.34 -1.99
CA VAL A 23 1.88 0.13 -3.37
C VAL A 23 2.26 1.60 -3.41
N GLU A 24 1.71 2.40 -2.51
CA GLU A 24 2.07 3.81 -2.44
C GLU A 24 3.53 4.00 -2.11
N ILE A 25 4.04 3.22 -1.17
CA ILE A 25 5.44 3.31 -0.80
C ILE A 25 6.31 2.95 -1.99
N MET A 26 5.95 1.93 -2.72
CA MET A 26 6.70 1.54 -3.90
C MET A 26 6.69 2.62 -4.97
N ASN A 27 5.52 3.22 -5.18
CA ASN A 27 5.41 4.29 -6.15
C ASN A 27 6.25 5.49 -5.76
N THR A 28 6.23 5.84 -4.48
CA THR A 28 7.04 6.95 -3.98
C THR A 28 8.52 6.65 -4.15
N ALA A 29 8.93 5.44 -3.81
CA ALA A 29 10.32 5.05 -3.97
C ALA A 29 10.73 5.10 -5.42
N LYS A 30 9.83 4.70 -6.31
CA LYS A 30 10.09 4.72 -7.74
C LYS A 30 10.29 6.15 -8.22
N GLN A 31 9.44 7.06 -7.76
CA GLN A 31 9.55 8.46 -8.14
C GLN A 31 10.85 9.06 -7.63
N MET A 32 11.22 8.73 -6.41
CA MET A 32 12.46 9.22 -5.85
C MET A 32 13.67 8.70 -6.62
N LEU A 33 13.62 7.43 -7.01
CA LEU A 33 14.69 6.85 -7.78
C LEU A 33 14.83 7.54 -9.13
N GLN A 34 13.71 7.77 -9.81
CA GLN A 34 13.73 8.44 -11.09
C GLN A 34 14.27 9.85 -10.96
N ARG A 35 13.87 10.55 -9.92
CA ARG A 35 14.37 11.89 -9.69
C ARG A 35 15.87 11.89 -9.45
N THR A 36 16.32 10.92 -8.66
CA THR A 36 17.75 10.81 -8.39
C THR A 36 18.53 10.53 -9.67
N LEU A 37 18.02 9.65 -10.50
CA LEU A 37 18.69 9.35 -11.77
C LEU A 37 18.74 10.58 -12.66
N THR A 38 17.66 11.34 -12.70
CA THR A 38 17.62 12.53 -13.52
C THR A 38 18.59 13.58 -13.02
N LEU A 39 18.64 13.77 -11.71
CA LEU A 39 19.53 14.78 -11.13
C LEU A 39 20.97 14.30 -11.08
N GLY A 40 21.17 12.99 -10.96
CA GLY A 40 22.50 12.45 -10.86
C GLY A 40 23.23 12.34 -12.18
N GLN A 41 22.49 12.56 -13.23
CA GLN A 41 23.08 12.53 -14.56
C GLN A 41 22.84 13.85 -15.27
#